data_4aa9e19a3c3bd6ea9448bef4664af1dd
#
_entry.id   4aa9e19a3c3bd6ea9448bef4664af1dd
#
_cell.length_a   1.000
_cell.length_b   1.000
_cell.length_c   1.000
_cell.angle_alpha   90.00
_cell.angle_beta   90.00
_cell.angle_gamma   90.00
#
_symmetry.space_group_name_H-M   'P 1'
#
loop_
_entity.id
_entity.type
_entity.pdbx_description
1 polymer ?
#
loop_
_entity_poly.entity_id
_entity_poly.type
_entity_poly.pdbx_seq_one_letter_code
_entity_poly.pdbx_strand_id
1 'polypeptide(L)'
;MIGLHAAFEDVLERRSLDAVTAERAFGEILDEQAPEALVAGFLVALKLKGESAGELKGAARAMRSRSRATNLDSSHLLDVVGTGGDGSGSFNISTAAALVAATAGIPVAKHGNRAISGRVGAADVLEQVGVKIDVDPDTLARCLRKAGICFIFAPAYHPVLARLAALRRALGTRTIFNLLGPLCNPATPKHALVGVGDASLFQPMTEALASLGVAHAMVVNGGDGLDEITISATTRVAEIRGEEPVREYEIAPEDFGFKRAARETLAANDTAHAAQILRGVLAGEPGAAQDVLALNAGAAIYVGGKAESLHAGVVKAREIIASGRAITTIEKLAEASRPR
;
A
#
# COMPACT_ATOMS: atom_id res chain seq x y z
N MET A 1 -4.60 -12.34 32.20
CA MET A 1 -4.17 -12.04 30.81
C MET A 1 -5.43 -11.68 30.04
N ILE A 2 -5.44 -10.52 29.41
CA ILE A 2 -6.57 -10.09 28.57
C ILE A 2 -6.37 -10.79 27.23
N GLY A 3 -7.13 -11.85 26.98
CA GLY A 3 -7.14 -12.58 25.71
C GLY A 3 -8.17 -12.00 24.73
N LEU A 4 -8.34 -12.65 23.56
CA LEU A 4 -9.29 -12.22 22.54
C LEU A 4 -10.71 -12.04 23.07
N HIS A 5 -11.16 -12.88 24.03
CA HIS A 5 -12.50 -12.78 24.58
C HIS A 5 -12.72 -11.45 25.32
N ALA A 6 -11.78 -11.05 26.18
CA ALA A 6 -11.89 -9.77 26.89
C ALA A 6 -11.78 -8.57 25.92
N ALA A 7 -10.91 -8.66 24.90
CA ALA A 7 -10.82 -7.66 23.85
C ALA A 7 -12.15 -7.54 23.07
N PHE A 8 -12.85 -8.66 22.86
CA PHE A 8 -14.14 -8.67 22.19
C PHE A 8 -15.21 -7.96 23.02
N GLU A 9 -15.27 -8.21 24.36
CA GLU A 9 -16.18 -7.50 25.26
C GLU A 9 -15.94 -5.97 25.22
N ASP A 10 -14.66 -5.53 25.25
CA ASP A 10 -14.34 -4.11 25.13
C ASP A 10 -14.86 -3.50 23.82
N VAL A 11 -14.67 -4.22 22.71
CA VAL A 11 -15.12 -3.75 21.39
C VAL A 11 -16.65 -3.72 21.28
N LEU A 12 -17.38 -4.69 21.89
CA LEU A 12 -18.85 -4.69 21.95
C LEU A 12 -19.39 -3.47 22.70
N GLU A 13 -18.68 -3.02 23.74
CA GLU A 13 -19.00 -1.79 24.47
C GLU A 13 -18.46 -0.52 23.78
N ARG A 14 -18.02 -0.62 22.52
CA ARG A 14 -17.46 0.47 21.72
C ARG A 14 -16.17 1.08 22.29
N ARG A 15 -15.48 0.39 23.19
CA ARG A 15 -14.17 0.81 23.68
C ARG A 15 -13.10 0.44 22.66
N SER A 16 -12.17 1.35 22.43
CA SER A 16 -11.01 1.09 21.58
C SER A 16 -9.92 0.34 22.37
N LEU A 17 -9.28 -0.61 21.71
CA LEU A 17 -8.16 -1.34 22.28
C LEU A 17 -6.86 -0.54 22.13
N ASP A 18 -6.01 -0.57 23.14
CA ASP A 18 -4.63 -0.12 22.99
C ASP A 18 -3.84 -1.11 22.11
N ALA A 19 -2.65 -0.66 21.65
CA ALA A 19 -1.86 -1.46 20.73
C ALA A 19 -1.36 -2.79 21.33
N VAL A 20 -1.13 -2.87 22.65
CA VAL A 20 -0.66 -4.09 23.30
C VAL A 20 -1.77 -5.12 23.42
N THR A 21 -2.96 -4.67 23.84
CA THR A 21 -4.15 -5.50 23.91
C THR A 21 -4.55 -6.02 22.53
N ALA A 22 -4.56 -5.14 21.52
CA ALA A 22 -4.85 -5.52 20.14
C ALA A 22 -3.81 -6.51 19.59
N GLU A 23 -2.51 -6.28 19.81
CA GLU A 23 -1.44 -7.19 19.38
C GLU A 23 -1.63 -8.61 19.93
N ARG A 24 -2.00 -8.72 21.21
CA ARG A 24 -2.29 -10.02 21.84
C ARG A 24 -3.53 -10.69 21.25
N ALA A 25 -4.63 -9.96 21.12
CA ALA A 25 -5.87 -10.50 20.56
C ALA A 25 -5.66 -10.99 19.12
N PHE A 26 -4.97 -10.20 18.28
CA PHE A 26 -4.61 -10.61 16.91
C PHE A 26 -3.61 -11.76 16.90
N GLY A 27 -2.70 -11.82 17.90
CA GLY A 27 -1.80 -12.97 18.09
C GLY A 27 -2.57 -14.28 18.27
N GLU A 28 -3.56 -14.31 19.16
CA GLU A 28 -4.41 -15.49 19.39
C GLU A 28 -5.18 -15.89 18.12
N ILE A 29 -5.68 -14.93 17.34
CA ILE A 29 -6.37 -15.19 16.07
C ILE A 29 -5.40 -15.85 15.08
N LEU A 30 -4.21 -15.28 14.90
CA LEU A 30 -3.22 -15.72 13.92
C LEU A 30 -2.57 -17.06 14.30
N ASP A 31 -2.51 -17.40 15.59
CA ASP A 31 -1.98 -18.65 16.12
C ASP A 31 -3.05 -19.75 16.28
N GLU A 32 -4.29 -19.52 15.78
CA GLU A 32 -5.43 -20.46 15.83
C GLU A 32 -5.82 -20.87 17.26
N GLN A 33 -5.59 -19.98 18.24
CA GLN A 33 -5.91 -20.26 19.65
C GLN A 33 -7.36 -19.89 20.01
N ALA A 34 -8.12 -19.31 19.08
CA ALA A 34 -9.46 -18.82 19.30
C ALA A 34 -10.50 -19.55 18.43
N PRO A 35 -11.71 -19.81 18.96
CA PRO A 35 -12.80 -20.36 18.17
C PRO A 35 -13.19 -19.46 17.00
N GLU A 36 -13.45 -20.05 15.83
CA GLU A 36 -13.76 -19.29 14.60
C GLU A 36 -14.97 -18.34 14.78
N ALA A 37 -15.99 -18.75 15.53
CA ALA A 37 -17.14 -17.91 15.82
C ALA A 37 -16.76 -16.64 16.62
N LEU A 38 -15.85 -16.76 17.58
CA LEU A 38 -15.34 -15.61 18.35
C LEU A 38 -14.53 -14.67 17.45
N VAL A 39 -13.67 -15.22 16.57
CA VAL A 39 -12.91 -14.45 15.60
C VAL A 39 -13.84 -13.70 14.65
N ALA A 40 -14.87 -14.36 14.10
CA ALA A 40 -15.86 -13.72 13.24
C ALA A 40 -16.57 -12.57 13.94
N GLY A 41 -17.08 -12.82 15.16
CA GLY A 41 -17.75 -11.80 15.97
C GLY A 41 -16.86 -10.59 16.24
N PHE A 42 -15.61 -10.82 16.65
CA PHE A 42 -14.64 -9.77 16.93
C PHE A 42 -14.33 -8.91 15.70
N LEU A 43 -14.09 -9.54 14.54
CA LEU A 43 -13.79 -8.80 13.30
C LEU A 43 -14.99 -7.94 12.84
N VAL A 44 -16.22 -8.45 12.98
CA VAL A 44 -17.43 -7.70 12.64
C VAL A 44 -17.67 -6.56 13.63
N ALA A 45 -17.49 -6.81 14.94
CA ALA A 45 -17.63 -5.79 15.96
C ALA A 45 -16.61 -4.64 15.79
N LEU A 46 -15.33 -4.95 15.49
CA LEU A 46 -14.31 -3.95 15.16
C LEU A 46 -14.74 -3.06 13.99
N LYS A 47 -15.22 -3.68 12.91
CA LYS A 47 -15.70 -2.95 11.75
C LYS A 47 -16.88 -2.04 12.08
N LEU A 48 -17.85 -2.51 12.88
CA LEU A 48 -19.03 -1.73 13.27
C LEU A 48 -18.69 -0.59 14.24
N LYS A 49 -17.67 -0.78 15.06
CA LYS A 49 -17.15 0.26 15.95
C LYS A 49 -16.36 1.31 15.17
N GLY A 50 -15.65 0.90 14.13
CA GLY A 50 -14.60 1.63 13.45
C GLY A 50 -13.22 1.33 14.09
N GLU A 51 -12.25 1.00 13.26
CA GLU A 51 -10.90 0.63 13.71
C GLU A 51 -10.12 1.86 14.21
N SER A 52 -9.54 1.76 15.38
CA SER A 52 -8.67 2.79 15.97
C SER A 52 -7.20 2.61 15.56
N ALA A 53 -6.40 3.66 15.73
CA ALA A 53 -4.96 3.61 15.49
C ALA A 53 -4.25 2.54 16.36
N GLY A 54 -4.68 2.37 17.62
CA GLY A 54 -4.15 1.34 18.52
C GLY A 54 -4.41 -0.07 17.98
N GLU A 55 -5.63 -0.32 17.50
CA GLU A 55 -6.01 -1.61 16.92
C GLU A 55 -5.27 -1.91 15.62
N LEU A 56 -5.16 -0.94 14.72
CA LEU A 56 -4.38 -1.06 13.49
C LEU A 56 -2.90 -1.34 13.79
N LYS A 57 -2.29 -0.60 14.73
CA LYS A 57 -0.90 -0.81 15.16
C LYS A 57 -0.69 -2.20 15.76
N GLY A 58 -1.56 -2.63 16.67
CA GLY A 58 -1.44 -3.93 17.33
C GLY A 58 -1.59 -5.08 16.33
N ALA A 59 -2.60 -5.02 15.46
CA ALA A 59 -2.81 -5.99 14.39
C ALA A 59 -1.62 -6.04 13.42
N ALA A 60 -1.06 -4.88 13.04
CA ALA A 60 0.12 -4.81 12.18
C ALA A 60 1.35 -5.46 12.83
N ARG A 61 1.58 -5.24 14.14
CA ARG A 61 2.67 -5.89 14.88
C ARG A 61 2.51 -7.40 14.95
N ALA A 62 1.31 -7.88 15.28
CA ALA A 62 1.00 -9.29 15.30
C ALA A 62 1.24 -9.97 13.94
N MET A 63 0.90 -9.28 12.85
CA MET A 63 1.15 -9.75 11.49
C MET A 63 2.63 -9.75 11.13
N ARG A 64 3.36 -8.66 11.40
CA ARG A 64 4.79 -8.53 11.09
C ARG A 64 5.62 -9.58 11.82
N SER A 65 5.34 -9.83 13.11
CA SER A 65 6.08 -10.82 13.92
C SER A 65 5.91 -12.27 13.42
N ARG A 66 4.89 -12.54 12.60
CA ARG A 66 4.59 -13.85 12.01
C ARG A 66 4.85 -13.90 10.50
N SER A 67 5.39 -12.84 9.93
CA SER A 67 5.73 -12.80 8.52
C SER A 67 7.02 -13.56 8.23
N ARG A 68 7.15 -14.06 6.99
CA ARG A 68 8.41 -14.59 6.50
C ARG A 68 9.43 -13.45 6.36
N ALA A 69 10.66 -13.69 6.84
CA ALA A 69 11.75 -12.70 6.72
C ALA A 69 12.08 -12.44 5.24
N THR A 70 12.36 -11.18 4.91
CA THR A 70 12.75 -10.76 3.55
C THR A 70 14.26 -10.65 3.38
N ASN A 71 15.01 -10.55 4.48
CA ASN A 71 16.46 -10.32 4.53
C ASN A 71 16.91 -9.05 3.76
N LEU A 72 16.03 -8.04 3.67
CA LEU A 72 16.33 -6.76 3.05
C LEU A 72 16.73 -5.73 4.11
N ASP A 73 17.70 -4.86 3.79
CA ASP A 73 17.99 -3.68 4.60
C ASP A 73 16.86 -2.65 4.47
N SER A 74 16.17 -2.36 5.57
CA SER A 74 15.01 -1.49 5.61
C SER A 74 15.34 0.00 5.66
N SER A 75 16.59 0.39 5.89
CA SER A 75 16.99 1.77 6.23
C SER A 75 16.56 2.81 5.20
N HIS A 76 16.54 2.45 3.93
CA HIS A 76 16.19 3.36 2.82
C HIS A 76 15.06 2.82 1.93
N LEU A 77 14.39 1.74 2.34
CA LEU A 77 13.31 1.17 1.54
C LEU A 77 12.08 2.09 1.53
N LEU A 78 11.48 2.20 0.35
CA LEU A 78 10.19 2.83 0.13
C LEU A 78 9.13 1.76 -0.17
N ASP A 79 7.94 1.91 0.43
CA ASP A 79 6.71 1.24 -0.04
C ASP A 79 5.73 2.25 -0.64
N VAL A 80 5.05 1.87 -1.70
CA VAL A 80 3.98 2.65 -2.34
C VAL A 80 2.75 1.75 -2.42
N VAL A 81 1.76 2.02 -1.59
CA VAL A 81 0.67 1.07 -1.34
C VAL A 81 -0.62 1.79 -0.96
N GLY A 82 -1.78 1.25 -1.33
CA GLY A 82 -3.08 1.73 -0.89
C GLY A 82 -3.84 0.67 -0.08
N THR A 83 -4.88 1.11 0.63
CA THR A 83 -5.80 0.21 1.35
C THR A 83 -6.68 -0.59 0.39
N GLY A 84 -6.76 -0.14 -0.86
CA GLY A 84 -7.68 -0.70 -1.84
C GLY A 84 -9.14 -0.50 -1.48
N GLY A 85 -10.03 -1.00 -2.34
CA GLY A 85 -11.47 -1.02 -2.08
C GLY A 85 -12.17 0.33 -2.24
N ASP A 86 -11.56 1.23 -2.95
CA ASP A 86 -12.08 2.54 -3.34
C ASP A 86 -13.14 2.47 -4.45
N GLY A 87 -13.34 1.30 -5.04
CA GLY A 87 -14.31 1.06 -6.10
C GLY A 87 -13.98 1.74 -7.44
N SER A 88 -12.79 2.36 -7.58
CA SER A 88 -12.42 3.10 -8.80
C SER A 88 -12.26 2.22 -10.03
N GLY A 89 -11.77 1.00 -9.81
CA GLY A 89 -11.31 0.17 -10.93
C GLY A 89 -10.17 0.80 -11.72
N SER A 90 -9.41 1.73 -11.11
CA SER A 90 -8.28 2.40 -11.73
C SER A 90 -7.18 1.39 -12.12
N PHE A 91 -6.39 1.75 -13.14
CA PHE A 91 -5.13 1.03 -13.39
C PHE A 91 -4.23 1.15 -12.14
N ASN A 92 -3.24 0.26 -12.02
CA ASN A 92 -2.42 0.13 -10.82
C ASN A 92 -1.44 1.32 -10.66
N ILE A 93 -1.96 2.49 -10.26
CA ILE A 93 -1.25 3.77 -10.11
C ILE A 93 -0.05 3.60 -9.17
N SER A 94 -0.26 3.02 -7.97
CA SER A 94 0.82 2.79 -7.00
C SER A 94 1.94 1.89 -7.54
N THR A 95 1.60 0.90 -8.40
CA THR A 95 2.61 0.04 -9.05
C THR A 95 3.44 0.82 -10.07
N ALA A 96 2.79 1.64 -10.88
CA ALA A 96 3.46 2.52 -11.82
C ALA A 96 4.36 3.54 -11.08
N ALA A 97 3.85 4.17 -10.01
CA ALA A 97 4.58 5.12 -9.19
C ALA A 97 5.82 4.49 -8.53
N ALA A 98 5.69 3.26 -8.03
CA ALA A 98 6.80 2.48 -7.48
C ALA A 98 7.93 2.25 -8.51
N LEU A 99 7.58 1.92 -9.77
CA LEU A 99 8.54 1.73 -10.87
C LEU A 99 9.24 3.04 -11.24
N VAL A 100 8.53 4.16 -11.28
CA VAL A 100 9.11 5.49 -11.54
C VAL A 100 10.03 5.90 -10.38
N ALA A 101 9.63 5.67 -9.11
CA ALA A 101 10.48 5.94 -7.94
C ALA A 101 11.75 5.09 -7.95
N ALA A 102 11.67 3.81 -8.33
CA ALA A 102 12.83 2.96 -8.51
C ALA A 102 13.75 3.46 -9.62
N THR A 103 13.19 3.97 -10.72
CA THR A 103 13.94 4.59 -11.81
C THR A 103 14.65 5.88 -11.37
N ALA A 104 14.09 6.60 -10.38
CA ALA A 104 14.73 7.74 -9.73
C ALA A 104 15.89 7.35 -8.79
N GLY A 105 16.15 6.05 -8.60
CA GLY A 105 17.22 5.52 -7.75
C GLY A 105 16.83 5.36 -6.27
N ILE A 106 15.55 5.19 -5.98
CA ILE A 106 15.05 4.85 -4.64
C ILE A 106 14.89 3.34 -4.57
N PRO A 107 15.42 2.64 -3.56
CA PRO A 107 15.18 1.23 -3.37
C PRO A 107 13.72 1.00 -2.91
N VAL A 108 12.94 0.30 -3.73
CA VAL A 108 11.50 0.07 -3.49
C VAL A 108 11.24 -1.39 -3.11
N ALA A 109 10.58 -1.60 -1.97
CA ALA A 109 10.05 -2.91 -1.56
C ALA A 109 8.53 -2.83 -1.53
N LYS A 110 7.91 -2.99 -2.70
CA LYS A 110 6.47 -2.86 -2.82
C LYS A 110 5.75 -4.07 -2.26
N HIS A 111 4.96 -3.85 -1.20
CA HIS A 111 4.04 -4.87 -0.66
C HIS A 111 2.72 -4.83 -1.43
N GLY A 112 2.21 -6.00 -1.82
CA GLY A 112 0.98 -6.04 -2.59
C GLY A 112 0.34 -7.42 -2.70
N ASN A 113 -0.88 -7.43 -3.26
CA ASN A 113 -1.70 -8.62 -3.37
C ASN A 113 -2.40 -8.66 -4.75
N ARG A 114 -3.11 -9.76 -5.01
CA ARG A 114 -4.11 -9.86 -6.05
C ARG A 114 -5.34 -9.03 -5.69
N ALA A 115 -6.20 -8.77 -6.66
CA ALA A 115 -7.47 -8.11 -6.40
C ALA A 115 -8.32 -8.92 -5.39
N ILE A 116 -8.82 -8.24 -4.35
CA ILE A 116 -9.73 -8.85 -3.36
C ILE A 116 -11.17 -8.39 -3.62
N SER A 117 -11.36 -7.14 -3.95
CA SER A 117 -12.68 -6.51 -4.21
C SER A 117 -12.74 -5.72 -5.51
N GLY A 118 -11.62 -5.54 -6.19
CA GLY A 118 -11.49 -4.82 -7.46
C GLY A 118 -11.36 -5.76 -8.66
N ARG A 119 -11.26 -5.17 -9.86
CA ARG A 119 -11.09 -5.92 -11.11
C ARG A 119 -9.65 -6.37 -11.33
N VAL A 120 -8.66 -5.60 -10.82
CA VAL A 120 -7.24 -5.80 -11.14
C VAL A 120 -6.37 -5.46 -9.92
N GLY A 121 -5.61 -6.44 -9.43
CA GLY A 121 -4.64 -6.26 -8.35
C GLY A 121 -3.22 -5.99 -8.86
N ALA A 122 -2.34 -5.48 -8.01
CA ALA A 122 -0.94 -5.22 -8.35
C ALA A 122 -0.20 -6.48 -8.82
N ALA A 123 -0.44 -7.61 -8.13
CA ALA A 123 0.16 -8.90 -8.49
C ALA A 123 -0.29 -9.36 -9.88
N ASP A 124 -1.59 -9.19 -10.20
CA ASP A 124 -2.16 -9.65 -11.47
C ASP A 124 -1.52 -8.90 -12.64
N VAL A 125 -1.38 -7.57 -12.53
CA VAL A 125 -0.74 -6.76 -13.57
C VAL A 125 0.75 -7.06 -13.70
N LEU A 126 1.47 -7.25 -12.58
CA LEU A 126 2.88 -7.58 -12.63
C LEU A 126 3.13 -8.93 -13.30
N GLU A 127 2.29 -9.94 -13.06
CA GLU A 127 2.37 -11.21 -13.79
C GLU A 127 2.10 -11.04 -15.28
N GLN A 128 1.09 -10.22 -15.64
CA GLN A 128 0.75 -9.93 -17.05
C GLN A 128 1.92 -9.26 -17.81
N VAL A 129 2.77 -8.51 -17.11
CA VAL A 129 3.97 -7.90 -17.71
C VAL A 129 5.24 -8.76 -17.57
N GLY A 130 5.11 -9.99 -17.07
CA GLY A 130 6.15 -11.01 -17.04
C GLY A 130 6.97 -11.10 -15.75
N VAL A 131 6.55 -10.42 -14.67
CA VAL A 131 7.20 -10.50 -13.36
C VAL A 131 6.72 -11.75 -12.62
N LYS A 132 7.64 -12.54 -12.08
CA LYS A 132 7.34 -13.61 -11.12
C LYS A 132 7.09 -12.99 -9.74
N ILE A 133 5.91 -13.24 -9.17
CA ILE A 133 5.51 -12.63 -7.89
C ILE A 133 5.76 -13.53 -6.68
N ASP A 134 5.60 -14.84 -6.83
CA ASP A 134 5.87 -15.82 -5.77
C ASP A 134 7.34 -16.22 -5.83
N VAL A 135 8.15 -15.47 -5.10
CA VAL A 135 9.60 -15.58 -5.11
C VAL A 135 10.16 -15.65 -3.68
N ASP A 136 11.33 -16.28 -3.54
CA ASP A 136 12.05 -16.39 -2.28
C ASP A 136 12.79 -15.07 -1.90
N PRO A 137 13.29 -14.94 -0.64
CA PRO A 137 14.01 -13.77 -0.20
C PRO A 137 15.27 -13.44 -1.00
N ASP A 138 15.99 -14.45 -1.50
CA ASP A 138 17.20 -14.22 -2.31
C ASP A 138 16.85 -13.61 -3.67
N THR A 139 15.73 -14.03 -4.24
CA THR A 139 15.18 -13.46 -5.47
C THR A 139 14.68 -12.03 -5.24
N LEU A 140 14.01 -11.73 -4.09
CA LEU A 140 13.67 -10.34 -3.74
C LEU A 140 14.91 -9.45 -3.69
N ALA A 141 15.96 -9.89 -3.00
CA ALA A 141 17.21 -9.15 -2.91
C ALA A 141 17.88 -8.98 -4.29
N ARG A 142 17.78 -9.98 -5.16
CA ARG A 142 18.26 -9.89 -6.56
C ARG A 142 17.46 -8.86 -7.37
N CYS A 143 16.13 -8.86 -7.25
CA CYS A 143 15.27 -7.87 -7.90
C CYS A 143 15.62 -6.46 -7.44
N LEU A 144 15.74 -6.24 -6.14
CA LEU A 144 16.11 -4.94 -5.58
C LEU A 144 17.46 -4.46 -6.10
N ARG A 145 18.50 -5.34 -6.14
CA ARG A 145 19.83 -4.97 -6.68
C ARG A 145 19.83 -4.67 -8.17
N LYS A 146 19.08 -5.43 -8.99
CA LYS A 146 19.12 -5.31 -10.46
C LYS A 146 18.15 -4.26 -11.01
N ALA A 147 16.96 -4.16 -10.44
CA ALA A 147 15.89 -3.30 -10.91
C ALA A 147 15.60 -2.09 -9.99
N GLY A 148 16.21 -2.03 -8.80
CA GLY A 148 15.90 -1.02 -7.80
C GLY A 148 14.55 -1.23 -7.09
N ILE A 149 13.82 -2.29 -7.46
CA ILE A 149 12.50 -2.62 -6.92
C ILE A 149 12.34 -4.13 -6.77
N CYS A 150 11.67 -4.55 -5.71
CA CYS A 150 11.13 -5.91 -5.57
C CYS A 150 9.65 -5.88 -5.22
N PHE A 151 8.94 -6.95 -5.53
CA PHE A 151 7.53 -7.13 -5.18
C PHE A 151 7.37 -8.20 -4.11
N ILE A 152 6.87 -7.81 -2.94
CA ILE A 152 6.61 -8.70 -1.81
C ILE A 152 5.15 -9.13 -1.90
N PHE A 153 4.93 -10.35 -2.37
CA PHE A 153 3.59 -10.92 -2.54
C PHE A 153 3.01 -11.33 -1.18
N ALA A 154 1.98 -10.61 -0.71
CA ALA A 154 1.43 -10.75 0.62
C ALA A 154 1.08 -12.21 1.03
N PRO A 155 0.45 -13.06 0.19
CA PRO A 155 0.18 -14.45 0.54
C PRO A 155 1.44 -15.29 0.78
N ALA A 156 2.53 -15.05 0.06
CA ALA A 156 3.78 -15.78 0.21
C ALA A 156 4.55 -15.39 1.48
N TYR A 157 4.37 -14.16 1.94
CA TYR A 157 5.09 -13.61 3.09
C TYR A 157 4.26 -13.52 4.38
N HIS A 158 2.94 -13.71 4.29
CA HIS A 158 2.02 -13.82 5.44
C HIS A 158 1.22 -15.13 5.38
N PRO A 159 1.87 -16.29 5.53
CA PRO A 159 1.21 -17.60 5.40
C PRO A 159 0.07 -17.77 6.41
N VAL A 160 0.12 -17.09 7.55
CA VAL A 160 -0.94 -17.10 8.57
C VAL A 160 -2.30 -16.61 8.04
N LEU A 161 -2.32 -15.74 7.01
CA LEU A 161 -3.57 -15.28 6.40
C LEU A 161 -4.29 -16.34 5.56
N ALA A 162 -3.59 -17.37 5.09
CA ALA A 162 -4.21 -18.46 4.34
C ALA A 162 -5.25 -19.20 5.20
N ARG A 163 -4.98 -19.32 6.49
CA ARG A 163 -5.86 -19.97 7.48
C ARG A 163 -7.19 -19.21 7.66
N LEU A 164 -7.14 -17.89 7.59
CA LEU A 164 -8.30 -17.01 7.70
C LEU A 164 -9.07 -16.84 6.38
N ALA A 165 -8.59 -17.42 5.29
CA ALA A 165 -9.18 -17.19 3.96
C ALA A 165 -10.62 -17.72 3.84
N ALA A 166 -10.93 -18.85 4.46
CA ALA A 166 -12.29 -19.42 4.47
C ALA A 166 -13.26 -18.53 5.27
N LEU A 167 -12.87 -18.15 6.49
CA LEU A 167 -13.63 -17.24 7.33
C LEU A 167 -13.89 -15.88 6.63
N ARG A 168 -12.87 -15.28 6.07
CA ARG A 168 -12.98 -13.98 5.36
C ARG A 168 -13.91 -14.06 4.16
N ARG A 169 -13.89 -15.18 3.41
CA ARG A 169 -14.86 -15.43 2.32
C ARG A 169 -16.28 -15.62 2.84
N ALA A 170 -16.45 -16.37 3.92
CA ALA A 170 -17.77 -16.60 4.53
C ALA A 170 -18.38 -15.29 5.06
N LEU A 171 -17.56 -14.39 5.65
CA LEU A 171 -18.03 -13.09 6.11
C LEU A 171 -18.47 -12.18 4.94
N GLY A 172 -17.91 -12.34 3.76
CA GLY A 172 -18.29 -11.60 2.55
C GLY A 172 -18.15 -10.07 2.66
N THR A 173 -17.42 -9.59 3.66
CA THR A 173 -17.21 -8.14 3.91
C THR A 173 -15.77 -7.82 4.22
N ARG A 174 -15.39 -6.55 4.01
CA ARG A 174 -14.06 -6.04 4.42
C ARG A 174 -13.98 -6.04 5.96
N THR A 175 -12.79 -6.34 6.46
CA THR A 175 -12.45 -6.34 7.89
C THR A 175 -11.10 -5.63 8.05
N ILE A 176 -10.64 -5.43 9.28
CA ILE A 176 -9.34 -4.84 9.58
C ILE A 176 -8.19 -5.46 8.75
N PHE A 177 -8.23 -6.76 8.44
CA PHE A 177 -7.21 -7.41 7.59
C PHE A 177 -7.11 -6.84 6.16
N ASN A 178 -8.12 -6.14 5.69
CA ASN A 178 -8.09 -5.44 4.41
C ASN A 178 -7.39 -4.08 4.51
N LEU A 179 -7.25 -3.54 5.72
CA LEU A 179 -6.63 -2.24 5.99
C LEU A 179 -5.13 -2.39 6.32
N LEU A 180 -4.69 -3.59 6.70
CA LEU A 180 -3.33 -3.82 7.19
C LEU A 180 -2.26 -3.84 6.10
N GLY A 181 -2.63 -3.91 4.80
CA GLY A 181 -1.66 -3.96 3.70
C GLY A 181 -0.54 -2.92 3.82
N PRO A 182 -0.85 -1.63 4.00
CA PRO A 182 0.13 -0.57 4.16
C PRO A 182 0.98 -0.66 5.43
N LEU A 183 0.47 -1.33 6.46
CA LEU A 183 1.12 -1.41 7.77
C LEU A 183 1.91 -2.70 8.00
N CYS A 184 1.74 -3.71 7.13
CA CYS A 184 2.26 -5.07 7.35
C CYS A 184 3.43 -5.46 6.44
N ASN A 185 4.01 -4.54 5.67
CA ASN A 185 5.13 -4.88 4.81
C ASN A 185 6.25 -5.59 5.63
N PRO A 186 6.61 -6.84 5.27
CA PRO A 186 7.62 -7.61 6.01
C PRO A 186 9.03 -7.02 5.95
N ALA A 187 9.32 -6.21 4.94
CA ALA A 187 10.60 -5.50 4.82
C ALA A 187 10.68 -4.27 5.75
N THR A 188 9.60 -3.92 6.46
CA THR A 188 9.53 -2.78 7.39
C THR A 188 10.13 -1.48 6.84
N PRO A 189 9.72 -1.01 5.66
CA PRO A 189 10.29 0.16 5.01
C PRO A 189 10.19 1.39 5.92
N LYS A 190 11.20 2.26 5.85
CA LYS A 190 11.25 3.52 6.60
C LYS A 190 10.58 4.67 5.86
N HIS A 191 10.30 4.50 4.59
CA HIS A 191 9.61 5.47 3.74
C HIS A 191 8.33 4.86 3.16
N ALA A 192 7.23 5.61 3.13
CA ALA A 192 5.97 5.09 2.60
C ALA A 192 5.09 6.17 1.98
N LEU A 193 4.50 5.88 0.82
CA LEU A 193 3.33 6.58 0.30
C LEU A 193 2.12 5.66 0.46
N VAL A 194 1.17 6.07 1.29
CA VAL A 194 0.03 5.24 1.68
C VAL A 194 -1.28 5.90 1.25
N GLY A 195 -2.00 5.26 0.36
CA GLY A 195 -3.32 5.69 -0.05
C GLY A 195 -4.44 5.10 0.83
N VAL A 196 -5.43 5.91 1.16
CA VAL A 196 -6.59 5.52 1.97
C VAL A 196 -7.86 5.89 1.21
N GLY A 197 -8.68 4.91 0.82
CA GLY A 197 -9.92 5.16 0.07
C GLY A 197 -11.08 5.66 0.94
N ASP A 198 -11.18 5.16 2.18
CA ASP A 198 -12.21 5.60 3.13
C ASP A 198 -11.67 6.73 4.02
N ALA A 199 -12.25 7.93 3.87
CA ALA A 199 -11.82 9.12 4.62
C ALA A 199 -11.90 8.95 6.14
N SER A 200 -12.77 8.08 6.67
CA SER A 200 -12.88 7.79 8.10
C SER A 200 -11.63 7.08 8.66
N LEU A 201 -10.90 6.38 7.79
CA LEU A 201 -9.66 5.65 8.13
C LEU A 201 -8.40 6.51 7.99
N PHE A 202 -8.51 7.72 7.44
CA PHE A 202 -7.35 8.59 7.18
C PHE A 202 -6.57 8.88 8.47
N GLN A 203 -7.25 9.35 9.50
CA GLN A 203 -6.62 9.68 10.78
C GLN A 203 -6.10 8.45 11.52
N PRO A 204 -6.90 7.36 11.72
CA PRO A 204 -6.39 6.14 12.35
C PRO A 204 -5.18 5.52 11.62
N MET A 205 -5.16 5.54 10.28
CA MET A 205 -4.05 5.04 9.49
C MET A 205 -2.79 5.89 9.66
N THR A 206 -2.94 7.22 9.67
CA THR A 206 -1.85 8.17 9.88
C THR A 206 -1.17 7.95 11.24
N GLU A 207 -1.97 7.89 12.32
CA GLU A 207 -1.49 7.69 13.67
C GLU A 207 -0.82 6.30 13.84
N ALA A 208 -1.43 5.26 13.27
CA ALA A 208 -0.86 3.91 13.30
C ALA A 208 0.50 3.88 12.58
N LEU A 209 0.60 4.46 11.38
CA LEU A 209 1.83 4.49 10.59
C LEU A 209 2.94 5.30 11.29
N ALA A 210 2.63 6.49 11.82
CA ALA A 210 3.57 7.30 12.59
C ALA A 210 4.12 6.53 13.80
N SER A 211 3.24 5.83 14.52
CA SER A 211 3.62 5.05 15.70
C SER A 211 4.42 3.77 15.40
N LEU A 212 4.52 3.36 14.13
CA LEU A 212 5.34 2.23 13.66
C LEU A 212 6.79 2.65 13.33
N GLY A 213 7.14 3.92 13.49
CA GLY A 213 8.51 4.43 13.40
C GLY A 213 9.03 4.57 11.97
N VAL A 214 8.20 5.08 11.07
CA VAL A 214 8.62 5.50 9.73
C VAL A 214 9.47 6.77 9.83
N ALA A 215 10.44 6.93 8.92
CA ALA A 215 11.29 8.13 8.87
C ALA A 215 10.61 9.26 8.08
N HIS A 216 9.98 8.93 6.94
CA HIS A 216 9.20 9.88 6.16
C HIS A 216 8.06 9.13 5.44
N ALA A 217 6.84 9.57 5.64
CA ALA A 217 5.68 9.01 4.96
C ALA A 217 4.65 10.07 4.61
N MET A 218 3.86 9.81 3.58
CA MET A 218 2.65 10.55 3.27
C MET A 218 1.47 9.57 3.28
N VAL A 219 0.43 9.92 4.04
CA VAL A 219 -0.89 9.29 3.95
C VAL A 219 -1.76 10.19 3.11
N VAL A 220 -2.42 9.67 2.07
CA VAL A 220 -3.19 10.45 1.11
C VAL A 220 -4.60 9.90 0.96
N ASN A 221 -5.57 10.79 0.77
CA ASN A 221 -6.96 10.43 0.49
C ASN A 221 -7.53 11.38 -0.56
N GLY A 222 -7.85 10.86 -1.72
CA GLY A 222 -8.50 11.63 -2.79
C GLY A 222 -9.90 12.08 -2.39
N GLY A 223 -10.24 13.34 -2.64
CA GLY A 223 -11.58 13.88 -2.37
C GLY A 223 -12.70 13.22 -3.19
N ASP A 224 -12.35 12.45 -4.20
CA ASP A 224 -13.21 11.56 -4.98
C ASP A 224 -13.26 10.12 -4.44
N GLY A 225 -12.63 9.85 -3.30
CA GLY A 225 -12.55 8.55 -2.65
C GLY A 225 -11.47 7.61 -3.21
N LEU A 226 -10.58 8.12 -4.07
CA LEU A 226 -9.44 7.35 -4.57
C LEU A 226 -8.41 7.14 -3.46
N ASP A 227 -7.85 5.94 -3.34
CA ASP A 227 -6.74 5.64 -2.42
C ASP A 227 -5.36 5.97 -3.02
N GLU A 228 -5.28 7.14 -3.67
CA GLU A 228 -4.08 7.71 -4.31
C GLU A 228 -4.18 9.24 -4.29
N ILE A 229 -3.14 9.95 -4.70
CA ILE A 229 -3.25 11.35 -5.08
C ILE A 229 -4.06 11.43 -6.36
N THR A 230 -5.24 12.05 -6.30
CA THR A 230 -6.18 12.07 -7.42
C THR A 230 -5.89 13.18 -8.42
N ILE A 231 -6.35 12.98 -9.67
CA ILE A 231 -6.35 14.00 -10.73
C ILE A 231 -7.75 14.65 -10.87
N SER A 232 -8.78 14.15 -10.19
CA SER A 232 -10.16 14.62 -10.37
C SER A 232 -10.62 15.60 -9.30
N ALA A 233 -10.00 15.59 -8.12
CA ALA A 233 -10.38 16.39 -6.96
C ALA A 233 -9.15 16.89 -6.20
N THR A 234 -9.34 17.57 -5.07
CA THR A 234 -8.29 17.79 -4.08
C THR A 234 -7.91 16.47 -3.41
N THR A 235 -6.70 16.40 -2.87
CA THR A 235 -6.23 15.26 -2.07
C THR A 235 -5.83 15.76 -0.70
N ARG A 236 -6.38 15.16 0.35
CA ARG A 236 -5.94 15.36 1.73
C ARG A 236 -4.64 14.62 1.97
N VAL A 237 -3.68 15.27 2.59
CA VAL A 237 -2.34 14.73 2.85
C VAL A 237 -2.03 14.86 4.34
N ALA A 238 -1.54 13.77 4.95
CA ALA A 238 -0.87 13.79 6.24
C ALA A 238 0.59 13.38 6.04
N GLU A 239 1.50 14.29 6.31
CA GLU A 239 2.93 14.08 6.18
C GLU A 239 3.54 13.78 7.54
N ILE A 240 4.25 12.66 7.63
CA ILE A 240 4.93 12.13 8.82
C ILE A 240 6.43 12.23 8.58
N ARG A 241 7.17 12.88 9.51
CA ARG A 241 8.63 13.00 9.48
C ARG A 241 9.21 12.59 10.83
N GLY A 242 9.56 11.32 10.95
CA GLY A 242 10.10 10.77 12.20
C GLY A 242 9.18 11.08 13.39
N GLU A 243 9.74 11.78 14.39
CA GLU A 243 9.03 12.16 15.63
C GLU A 243 8.43 13.59 15.55
N GLU A 244 8.55 14.29 14.41
CA GLU A 244 7.95 15.60 14.24
C GLU A 244 6.42 15.50 14.29
N PRO A 245 5.71 16.59 14.68
CA PRO A 245 4.24 16.64 14.58
C PRO A 245 3.79 16.39 13.14
N VAL A 246 2.78 15.54 12.99
CA VAL A 246 2.16 15.30 11.67
C VAL A 246 1.64 16.59 11.08
N ARG A 247 1.99 16.85 9.82
CA ARG A 247 1.50 18.02 9.08
C ARG A 247 0.37 17.59 8.16
N GLU A 248 -0.79 18.20 8.34
CA GLU A 248 -1.93 17.98 7.44
C GLU A 248 -2.13 19.18 6.52
N TYR A 249 -2.37 18.90 5.24
CA TYR A 249 -2.67 19.91 4.21
C TYR A 249 -3.44 19.27 3.05
N GLU A 250 -3.93 20.10 2.15
CA GLU A 250 -4.56 19.66 0.91
C GLU A 250 -3.68 20.07 -0.28
N ILE A 251 -3.75 19.28 -1.33
CA ILE A 251 -3.14 19.55 -2.63
C ILE A 251 -4.18 19.38 -3.74
N ALA A 252 -4.02 20.12 -4.81
CA ALA A 252 -4.84 20.02 -6.00
C ALA A 252 -3.97 19.74 -7.24
N PRO A 253 -4.49 19.11 -8.28
CA PRO A 253 -3.75 18.91 -9.55
C PRO A 253 -3.20 20.22 -10.12
N GLU A 254 -3.93 21.31 -9.97
CA GLU A 254 -3.57 22.64 -10.44
C GLU A 254 -2.31 23.20 -9.79
N ASP A 255 -2.00 22.80 -8.54
CA ASP A 255 -0.78 23.22 -7.82
C ASP A 255 0.49 22.73 -8.53
N PHE A 256 0.36 21.68 -9.36
CA PHE A 256 1.44 21.08 -10.14
C PHE A 256 1.31 21.31 -11.65
N GLY A 257 0.40 22.20 -12.05
CA GLY A 257 0.17 22.53 -13.45
C GLY A 257 -0.61 21.50 -14.25
N PHE A 258 -1.33 20.60 -13.59
CA PHE A 258 -2.22 19.64 -14.24
C PHE A 258 -3.66 20.15 -14.31
N LYS A 259 -4.38 19.73 -15.31
CA LYS A 259 -5.83 19.93 -15.41
C LYS A 259 -6.56 18.76 -14.79
N ARG A 260 -7.70 19.02 -14.15
CA ARG A 260 -8.55 17.93 -13.68
C ARG A 260 -9.06 17.10 -14.83
N ALA A 261 -9.12 15.80 -14.58
CA ALA A 261 -9.74 14.83 -15.48
C ALA A 261 -10.73 13.98 -14.68
N ALA A 262 -11.75 13.46 -15.36
CA ALA A 262 -12.73 12.59 -14.74
C ALA A 262 -12.07 11.29 -14.25
N ARG A 263 -12.42 10.83 -13.05
CA ARG A 263 -11.86 9.62 -12.41
C ARG A 263 -12.00 8.38 -13.30
N GLU A 264 -13.09 8.30 -14.04
CA GLU A 264 -13.40 7.19 -14.96
C GLU A 264 -12.37 7.03 -16.08
N THR A 265 -11.62 8.10 -16.40
CA THR A 265 -10.53 8.05 -17.40
C THR A 265 -9.34 7.20 -16.95
N LEU A 266 -9.26 6.86 -15.66
CA LEU A 266 -8.22 6.05 -15.06
C LEU A 266 -8.61 4.56 -14.98
N ALA A 267 -9.86 4.21 -15.36
CA ALA A 267 -10.39 2.88 -15.17
C ALA A 267 -9.77 1.86 -16.14
N ALA A 268 -9.47 0.67 -15.61
CA ALA A 268 -9.09 -0.49 -16.40
C ALA A 268 -10.21 -1.53 -16.39
N ASN A 269 -10.53 -2.07 -17.57
CA ASN A 269 -11.62 -3.03 -17.72
C ASN A 269 -11.26 -4.43 -17.22
N ASP A 270 -10.00 -4.82 -17.38
CA ASP A 270 -9.42 -6.09 -16.99
C ASP A 270 -7.90 -5.98 -16.80
N THR A 271 -7.27 -7.08 -16.44
CA THR A 271 -5.81 -7.15 -16.20
C THR A 271 -4.99 -6.83 -17.45
N ALA A 272 -5.44 -7.24 -18.62
CA ALA A 272 -4.73 -6.99 -19.88
C ALA A 272 -4.76 -5.50 -20.22
N HIS A 273 -5.92 -4.85 -20.07
CA HIS A 273 -6.07 -3.41 -20.27
C HIS A 273 -5.26 -2.62 -19.24
N ALA A 274 -5.25 -3.03 -17.95
CA ALA A 274 -4.42 -2.39 -16.93
C ALA A 274 -2.93 -2.51 -17.24
N ALA A 275 -2.48 -3.66 -17.73
CA ALA A 275 -1.09 -3.86 -18.16
C ALA A 275 -0.73 -3.01 -19.39
N GLN A 276 -1.67 -2.83 -20.32
CA GLN A 276 -1.49 -1.93 -21.46
C GLN A 276 -1.33 -0.48 -21.00
N ILE A 277 -2.24 0.02 -20.13
CA ILE A 277 -2.14 1.37 -19.57
C ILE A 277 -0.81 1.53 -18.83
N LEU A 278 -0.44 0.57 -17.97
CA LEU A 278 0.84 0.59 -17.25
C LEU A 278 2.03 0.75 -18.19
N ARG A 279 2.10 -0.05 -19.27
CA ARG A 279 3.18 0.05 -20.26
C ARG A 279 3.16 1.41 -20.98
N GLY A 280 1.99 1.89 -21.38
CA GLY A 280 1.84 3.17 -22.06
C GLY A 280 2.31 4.35 -21.23
N VAL A 281 1.87 4.43 -19.95
CA VAL A 281 2.29 5.53 -19.07
C VAL A 281 3.77 5.47 -18.73
N LEU A 282 4.36 4.27 -18.57
CA LEU A 282 5.81 4.11 -18.36
C LEU A 282 6.63 4.43 -19.61
N ALA A 283 6.04 4.30 -20.81
CA ALA A 283 6.63 4.71 -22.08
C ALA A 283 6.47 6.21 -22.38
N GLY A 284 5.72 6.94 -21.55
CA GLY A 284 5.50 8.39 -21.69
C GLY A 284 4.27 8.76 -22.53
N GLU A 285 3.31 7.85 -22.71
CA GLU A 285 2.05 8.17 -23.39
C GLU A 285 1.29 9.27 -22.64
N PRO A 286 0.92 10.40 -23.30
CA PRO A 286 0.28 11.52 -22.64
C PRO A 286 -1.18 11.24 -22.29
N GLY A 287 -1.69 11.89 -21.23
CA GLY A 287 -3.09 11.82 -20.83
C GLY A 287 -3.26 11.80 -19.31
N ALA A 288 -4.49 11.69 -18.84
CA ALA A 288 -4.85 11.71 -17.43
C ALA A 288 -4.13 10.61 -16.62
N ALA A 289 -3.90 9.44 -17.22
CA ALA A 289 -3.15 8.35 -16.59
C ALA A 289 -1.67 8.71 -16.37
N GLN A 290 -1.05 9.45 -17.29
CA GLN A 290 0.29 9.98 -17.11
C GLN A 290 0.34 11.06 -16.04
N ASP A 291 -0.65 11.95 -16.00
CA ASP A 291 -0.69 13.07 -15.06
C ASP A 291 -0.87 12.57 -13.62
N VAL A 292 -1.80 11.63 -13.38
CA VAL A 292 -1.97 11.02 -12.05
C VAL A 292 -0.74 10.20 -11.63
N LEU A 293 -0.09 9.53 -12.58
CA LEU A 293 1.19 8.85 -12.33
C LEU A 293 2.26 9.84 -11.89
N ALA A 294 2.39 10.99 -12.56
CA ALA A 294 3.39 11.99 -12.22
C ALA A 294 3.19 12.55 -10.80
N LEU A 295 1.94 12.76 -10.35
CA LEU A 295 1.61 13.18 -8.99
C LEU A 295 2.04 12.14 -7.95
N ASN A 296 1.63 10.89 -8.12
CA ASN A 296 1.92 9.81 -7.17
C ASN A 296 3.40 9.40 -7.19
N ALA A 297 4.03 9.33 -8.36
CA ALA A 297 5.46 9.09 -8.47
C ALA A 297 6.28 10.25 -7.89
N GLY A 298 5.83 11.49 -8.07
CA GLY A 298 6.45 12.66 -7.47
C GLY A 298 6.43 12.63 -5.95
N ALA A 299 5.30 12.24 -5.35
CA ALA A 299 5.18 12.03 -3.91
C ALA A 299 6.10 10.90 -3.43
N ALA A 300 6.13 9.78 -4.15
CA ALA A 300 7.03 8.66 -3.84
C ALA A 300 8.51 9.07 -3.91
N ILE A 301 8.90 9.89 -4.90
CA ILE A 301 10.26 10.42 -5.04
C ILE A 301 10.61 11.37 -3.90
N TYR A 302 9.69 12.23 -3.50
CA TYR A 302 9.86 13.14 -2.37
C TYR A 302 10.02 12.38 -1.05
N VAL A 303 9.08 11.50 -0.74
CA VAL A 303 9.12 10.65 0.48
C VAL A 303 10.38 9.78 0.51
N GLY A 304 10.82 9.26 -0.63
CA GLY A 304 12.05 8.48 -0.77
C GLY A 304 13.35 9.30 -0.72
N GLY A 305 13.27 10.62 -0.44
CA GLY A 305 14.43 11.50 -0.21
C GLY A 305 15.22 11.85 -1.48
N LYS A 306 14.63 11.74 -2.68
CA LYS A 306 15.28 12.10 -3.95
C LYS A 306 14.79 13.44 -4.52
N ALA A 307 13.99 14.18 -3.77
CA ALA A 307 13.58 15.55 -4.04
C ALA A 307 13.41 16.31 -2.72
N GLU A 308 13.65 17.61 -2.73
CA GLU A 308 13.56 18.49 -1.54
C GLU A 308 12.14 18.93 -1.21
N SER A 309 11.21 18.80 -2.16
CA SER A 309 9.79 19.13 -2.02
C SER A 309 8.94 18.22 -2.89
N LEU A 310 7.63 18.15 -2.58
CA LEU A 310 6.66 17.44 -3.40
C LEU A 310 6.65 17.98 -4.84
N HIS A 311 6.70 19.31 -5.01
CA HIS A 311 6.76 19.93 -6.33
C HIS A 311 8.01 19.49 -7.13
N ALA A 312 9.20 19.53 -6.52
CA ALA A 312 10.42 19.04 -7.14
C ALA A 312 10.35 17.54 -7.47
N GLY A 313 9.69 16.75 -6.63
CA GLY A 313 9.40 15.34 -6.87
C GLY A 313 8.54 15.12 -8.13
N VAL A 314 7.47 15.91 -8.30
CA VAL A 314 6.59 15.84 -9.47
C VAL A 314 7.32 16.24 -10.75
N VAL A 315 8.14 17.32 -10.71
CA VAL A 315 8.98 17.70 -11.86
C VAL A 315 9.89 16.54 -12.27
N LYS A 316 10.58 15.93 -11.31
CA LYS A 316 11.47 14.79 -11.56
C LYS A 316 10.72 13.55 -12.08
N ALA A 317 9.53 13.29 -11.57
CA ALA A 317 8.68 12.21 -12.07
C ALA A 317 8.30 12.43 -13.54
N ARG A 318 7.90 13.64 -13.92
CA ARG A 318 7.57 14.01 -15.31
C ARG A 318 8.76 13.79 -16.25
N GLU A 319 9.97 14.19 -15.85
CA GLU A 319 11.19 13.98 -16.64
C GLU A 319 11.47 12.48 -16.85
N ILE A 320 11.33 11.66 -15.81
CA ILE A 320 11.55 10.21 -15.89
C ILE A 320 10.51 9.56 -16.81
N ILE A 321 9.22 9.92 -16.64
CA ILE A 321 8.12 9.40 -17.45
C ILE A 321 8.31 9.79 -18.91
N ALA A 322 8.56 11.07 -19.20
CA ALA A 322 8.75 11.58 -20.56
C ALA A 322 9.97 10.92 -21.27
N SER A 323 10.99 10.51 -20.51
CA SER A 323 12.16 9.82 -21.06
C SER A 323 11.90 8.35 -21.43
N GLY A 324 10.78 7.75 -21.00
CA GLY A 324 10.46 6.33 -21.18
C GLY A 324 11.37 5.35 -20.40
N ARG A 325 12.30 5.84 -19.57
CA ARG A 325 13.27 4.98 -18.84
C ARG A 325 12.63 4.00 -17.85
N ALA A 326 11.43 4.31 -17.37
CA ALA A 326 10.73 3.45 -16.43
C ALA A 326 10.32 2.09 -17.02
N ILE A 327 10.19 1.99 -18.35
CA ILE A 327 9.99 0.71 -19.06
C ILE A 327 11.18 -0.24 -18.80
N THR A 328 12.41 0.25 -18.86
CA THR A 328 13.59 -0.60 -18.60
C THR A 328 13.59 -1.14 -17.15
N THR A 329 13.01 -0.41 -16.21
CA THR A 329 12.92 -0.86 -14.80
C THR A 329 12.00 -2.07 -14.66
N ILE A 330 10.82 -2.06 -15.32
CA ILE A 330 9.92 -3.22 -15.26
C ILE A 330 10.48 -4.43 -16.01
N GLU A 331 11.19 -4.23 -17.12
CA GLU A 331 11.89 -5.30 -17.86
C GLU A 331 12.97 -5.95 -17.00
N LYS A 332 13.80 -5.16 -16.33
CA LYS A 332 14.81 -5.64 -15.37
C LYS A 332 14.18 -6.39 -14.20
N LEU A 333 13.04 -5.92 -13.69
CA LEU A 333 12.30 -6.59 -12.62
C LEU A 333 11.79 -7.97 -13.11
N ALA A 334 11.19 -8.01 -14.30
CA ALA A 334 10.70 -9.25 -14.89
C ALA A 334 11.84 -10.27 -15.10
N GLU A 335 12.99 -9.82 -15.63
CA GLU A 335 14.18 -10.67 -15.77
C GLU A 335 14.71 -11.15 -14.41
N ALA A 336 14.89 -10.22 -13.47
CA ALA A 336 15.47 -10.54 -12.16
C ALA A 336 14.58 -11.45 -11.29
N SER A 337 13.27 -11.47 -11.52
CA SER A 337 12.31 -12.32 -10.78
C SER A 337 12.30 -13.77 -11.24
N ARG A 338 12.87 -14.09 -12.42
CA ARG A 338 12.89 -15.47 -12.94
C ARG A 338 13.84 -16.36 -12.12
N PRO A 339 13.55 -17.66 -11.99
CA PRO A 339 14.51 -18.62 -11.43
C PRO A 339 15.83 -18.60 -12.20
N ARG A 340 16.93 -18.87 -11.49
CA ARG A 340 18.23 -19.11 -12.13
C ARG A 340 18.27 -20.47 -12.78
#